data_d2a18f94571e3a53929e14a146d3d246
#
_entry.id   d2a18f94571e3a53929e14a146d3d246
#
_cell.length_a   1.000
_cell.length_b   1.000
_cell.length_c   1.000
_cell.angle_alpha   90.00
_cell.angle_beta   90.00
_cell.angle_gamma   90.00
#
_symmetry.space_group_name_H-M   'P 1'
#
loop_
_entity.id
_entity.type
_entity.pdbx_description
1 polymer ?
#
loop_
_entity_poly.entity_id
_entity_poly.type
_entity_poly.pdbx_seq_one_letter_code
_entity_poly.pdbx_strand_id
1 'polypeptide(L)'
;IKKYAANRAARIAPAFWLNLIICSILAVSVFNLGFNWQKFSSAFLFINSYNYSTFFPTELNGPLWSIGLEVSCYVLLPLVLYVIFKTAKSTVLAFAGLITAIVALQALNPLIIQIFMTSNDQKGWEFGLDGGAKQWLPYWNIGSFFTQFLIGSLAALIIVQLRAKQTGANRLFDLGFVASALGATL
;
A
#
# COMPACT_ATOMS: atom_id res chain seq x y z
N ILE A 1 15.48 12.51 1.65
CA ILE A 1 15.15 11.09 1.46
C ILE A 1 15.62 10.25 2.65
N LYS A 2 16.93 10.31 3.08
CA LYS A 2 17.46 9.49 4.18
C LYS A 2 16.64 9.64 5.49
N LYS A 3 16.36 10.88 5.93
CA LYS A 3 15.58 11.15 7.14
C LYS A 3 14.14 10.61 7.04
N TYR A 4 13.52 10.72 5.86
CA TYR A 4 12.20 10.17 5.60
C TYR A 4 12.19 8.64 5.75
N ALA A 5 13.12 7.95 5.08
CA ALA A 5 13.23 6.50 5.13
C ALA A 5 13.51 6.00 6.55
N ALA A 6 14.45 6.62 7.26
CA ALA A 6 14.76 6.27 8.65
C ALA A 6 13.55 6.43 9.58
N ASN A 7 12.80 7.53 9.47
CA ASN A 7 11.61 7.77 10.28
C ASN A 7 10.50 6.74 10.00
N ARG A 8 10.32 6.32 8.73
CA ARG A 8 9.33 5.29 8.37
C ARG A 8 9.77 3.92 8.86
N ALA A 9 11.03 3.54 8.63
CA ALA A 9 11.59 2.28 9.10
C ALA A 9 11.49 2.15 10.63
N ALA A 10 11.92 3.17 11.38
CA ALA A 10 11.84 3.18 12.83
C ALA A 10 10.41 3.08 13.37
N ARG A 11 9.42 3.53 12.63
CA ARG A 11 8.01 3.50 13.03
C ARG A 11 7.32 2.18 12.74
N ILE A 12 7.68 1.52 11.63
CA ILE A 12 6.96 0.34 11.14
C ILE A 12 7.69 -0.95 11.51
N ALA A 13 8.99 -1.04 11.22
CA ALA A 13 9.72 -2.29 11.31
C ALA A 13 9.72 -2.93 12.71
N PRO A 14 9.97 -2.19 13.82
CA PRO A 14 10.01 -2.81 15.14
C PRO A 14 8.68 -3.44 15.55
N ALA A 15 7.57 -2.72 15.34
CA ALA A 15 6.24 -3.21 15.69
C ALA A 15 5.82 -4.39 14.81
N PHE A 16 6.13 -4.34 13.52
CA PHE A 16 5.85 -5.41 12.58
C PHE A 16 6.64 -6.69 12.91
N TRP A 17 7.94 -6.59 13.11
CA TRP A 17 8.79 -7.75 13.42
C TRP A 17 8.42 -8.35 14.77
N LEU A 18 8.14 -7.52 15.78
CA LEU A 18 7.68 -8.03 17.08
C LEU A 18 6.38 -8.82 16.93
N ASN A 19 5.41 -8.27 16.20
CA ASN A 19 4.13 -8.95 15.95
C ASN A 19 4.33 -10.26 15.16
N LEU A 20 5.16 -10.24 14.11
CA LEU A 20 5.49 -11.41 13.30
C LEU A 20 6.10 -12.53 14.16
N ILE A 21 7.04 -12.20 15.04
CA ILE A 21 7.70 -13.16 15.93
C ILE A 21 6.68 -13.72 16.93
N ILE A 22 5.89 -12.87 17.59
CA ILE A 22 4.88 -13.30 18.58
C ILE A 22 3.86 -14.22 17.90
N CYS A 23 3.30 -13.83 16.77
CA CYS A 23 2.33 -14.65 16.05
C CYS A 23 2.94 -15.98 15.59
N SER A 24 4.20 -15.99 15.15
CA SER A 24 4.88 -17.23 14.76
C SER A 24 5.10 -18.18 15.95
N ILE A 25 5.50 -17.65 17.11
CA ILE A 25 5.66 -18.44 18.34
C ILE A 25 4.31 -19.01 18.77
N LEU A 26 3.25 -18.20 18.82
CA LEU A 26 1.91 -18.65 19.20
C LEU A 26 1.36 -19.69 18.23
N ALA A 27 1.57 -19.51 16.92
CA ALA A 27 1.14 -20.47 15.91
C ALA A 27 1.72 -21.86 16.16
N VAL A 28 3.01 -21.92 16.48
CA VAL A 28 3.70 -23.21 16.73
C VAL A 28 3.37 -23.76 18.12
N SER A 29 3.46 -22.95 19.18
CA SER A 29 3.42 -23.43 20.56
C SER A 29 2.00 -23.66 21.10
N VAL A 30 1.03 -22.87 20.65
CA VAL A 30 -0.36 -22.94 21.17
C VAL A 30 -1.28 -23.64 20.18
N PHE A 31 -1.16 -23.32 18.90
CA PHE A 31 -2.06 -23.83 17.87
C PHE A 31 -1.52 -25.06 17.14
N ASN A 32 -0.29 -25.52 17.46
CA ASN A 32 0.37 -26.65 16.81
C ASN A 32 0.44 -26.54 15.27
N LEU A 33 0.50 -25.33 14.75
CA LEU A 33 0.68 -25.06 13.33
C LEU A 33 2.16 -25.20 12.97
N GLY A 34 2.45 -25.76 11.81
CA GLY A 34 3.83 -25.90 11.33
C GLY A 34 4.49 -24.53 11.10
N PHE A 35 5.77 -24.39 11.46
CA PHE A 35 6.54 -23.19 11.14
C PHE A 35 6.94 -23.16 9.68
N ASN A 36 6.57 -22.09 8.97
CA ASN A 36 6.89 -21.92 7.57
C ASN A 36 7.98 -20.84 7.37
N TRP A 37 9.21 -21.29 7.11
CA TRP A 37 10.36 -20.41 6.87
C TRP A 37 10.18 -19.46 5.69
N GLN A 38 9.53 -19.89 4.63
CA GLN A 38 9.31 -19.08 3.45
C GLN A 38 8.36 -17.90 3.76
N LYS A 39 7.26 -18.16 4.46
CA LYS A 39 6.33 -17.12 4.91
C LYS A 39 7.03 -16.15 5.87
N PHE A 40 7.75 -16.67 6.86
CA PHE A 40 8.44 -15.84 7.84
C PHE A 40 9.53 -14.97 7.23
N SER A 41 10.43 -15.54 6.43
CA SER A 41 11.55 -14.79 5.83
C SER A 41 11.08 -13.75 4.81
N SER A 42 10.09 -14.07 3.99
CA SER A 42 9.52 -13.11 3.04
C SER A 42 8.84 -11.94 3.75
N ALA A 43 8.13 -12.19 4.84
CA ALA A 43 7.54 -11.14 5.67
C ALA A 43 8.62 -10.31 6.37
N PHE A 44 9.62 -10.96 6.96
CA PHE A 44 10.72 -10.26 7.63
C PHE A 44 11.43 -9.26 6.70
N LEU A 45 11.52 -9.59 5.40
CA LEU A 45 12.08 -8.75 4.35
C LEU A 45 11.04 -7.81 3.67
N PHE A 46 9.78 -7.80 4.12
CA PHE A 46 8.67 -7.02 3.54
C PHE A 46 8.35 -7.35 2.08
N ILE A 47 8.66 -8.55 1.61
CA ILE A 47 8.39 -9.01 0.24
C ILE A 47 7.28 -10.07 0.16
N ASN A 48 6.61 -10.36 1.26
CA ASN A 48 5.55 -11.36 1.34
C ASN A 48 4.37 -11.08 0.39
N SER A 49 4.09 -9.83 0.08
CA SER A 49 2.91 -9.38 -0.66
C SER A 49 3.00 -9.57 -2.18
N TYR A 50 4.09 -10.17 -2.67
CA TYR A 50 4.32 -10.39 -4.12
C TYR A 50 4.11 -11.81 -4.59
N ASN A 51 3.83 -12.75 -3.67
CA ASN A 51 3.57 -14.14 -4.00
C ASN A 51 2.41 -14.67 -3.13
N TYR A 52 1.49 -15.41 -3.73
CA TYR A 52 0.32 -15.93 -3.02
C TYR A 52 0.69 -16.86 -1.86
N SER A 53 1.72 -17.69 -2.00
CA SER A 53 2.14 -18.63 -0.95
C SER A 53 2.72 -17.95 0.30
N THR A 54 3.15 -16.69 0.17
CA THR A 54 3.73 -15.89 1.27
C THR A 54 2.86 -14.69 1.64
N PHE A 55 1.78 -14.45 0.90
CA PHE A 55 0.93 -13.26 1.03
C PHE A 55 0.44 -13.04 2.46
N PHE A 56 -0.06 -14.09 3.10
CA PHE A 56 -0.41 -14.08 4.52
C PHE A 56 0.76 -14.62 5.35
N PRO A 57 1.52 -13.76 6.04
CA PRO A 57 2.71 -14.17 6.78
C PRO A 57 2.42 -15.15 7.91
N THR A 58 1.28 -14.96 8.58
CA THR A 58 0.82 -15.81 9.68
C THR A 58 -0.67 -16.06 9.56
N GLU A 59 -1.12 -17.19 10.11
CA GLU A 59 -2.54 -17.53 10.15
C GLU A 59 -3.29 -16.79 11.28
N LEU A 60 -2.56 -16.25 12.26
CA LEU A 60 -3.14 -15.59 13.42
C LEU A 60 -3.40 -14.09 13.20
N ASN A 61 -2.70 -13.46 12.26
CA ASN A 61 -2.85 -12.03 11.99
C ASN A 61 -2.83 -11.76 10.48
N GLY A 62 -4.00 -11.88 9.86
CA GLY A 62 -4.20 -11.63 8.43
C GLY A 62 -3.70 -10.26 7.98
N PRO A 63 -4.06 -9.14 8.63
CA PRO A 63 -3.65 -7.77 8.24
C PRO A 63 -2.16 -7.53 8.01
N LEU A 64 -1.27 -8.39 8.50
CA LEU A 64 0.17 -8.28 8.26
C LEU A 64 0.55 -8.32 6.76
N TRP A 65 -0.32 -8.84 5.90
CA TRP A 65 -0.08 -8.90 4.46
C TRP A 65 0.14 -7.52 3.83
N SER A 66 -0.55 -6.49 4.31
CA SER A 66 -0.52 -5.16 3.69
C SER A 66 0.76 -4.37 3.98
N ILE A 67 1.48 -4.73 5.05
CA ILE A 67 2.68 -3.99 5.48
C ILE A 67 3.80 -4.06 4.43
N GLY A 68 3.96 -5.21 3.75
CA GLY A 68 4.94 -5.34 2.65
C GLY A 68 4.63 -4.38 1.49
N LEU A 69 3.35 -4.23 1.10
CA LEU A 69 2.93 -3.26 0.09
C LEU A 69 3.12 -1.82 0.56
N GLU A 70 2.79 -1.54 1.82
CA GLU A 70 2.95 -0.21 2.41
C GLU A 70 4.42 0.22 2.41
N VAL A 71 5.34 -0.65 2.83
CA VAL A 71 6.79 -0.40 2.80
C VAL A 71 7.26 -0.14 1.37
N SER A 72 6.80 -0.93 0.40
CA SER A 72 7.11 -0.73 -1.01
C SER A 72 6.62 0.63 -1.52
N CYS A 73 5.42 1.04 -1.13
CA CYS A 73 4.90 2.39 -1.43
C CYS A 73 5.76 3.50 -0.80
N TYR A 74 6.25 3.33 0.42
CA TYR A 74 7.15 4.30 1.04
C TYR A 74 8.51 4.41 0.34
N VAL A 75 8.99 3.34 -0.29
CA VAL A 75 10.21 3.38 -1.11
C VAL A 75 9.96 4.06 -2.45
N LEU A 76 8.85 3.74 -3.11
CA LEU A 76 8.51 4.28 -4.43
C LEU A 76 8.09 5.75 -4.39
N LEU A 77 7.36 6.17 -3.36
CA LEU A 77 6.79 7.50 -3.27
C LEU A 77 7.81 8.64 -3.43
N PRO A 78 8.94 8.67 -2.68
CA PRO A 78 9.91 9.74 -2.83
C PRO A 78 10.58 9.75 -4.21
N LEU A 79 10.70 8.60 -4.88
CA LEU A 79 11.27 8.51 -6.22
C LEU A 79 10.31 9.14 -7.26
N VAL A 80 9.04 8.75 -7.21
CA VAL A 80 8.03 9.29 -8.13
C VAL A 80 7.82 10.78 -7.90
N LEU A 81 7.70 11.22 -6.65
CA LEU A 81 7.58 12.63 -6.33
C LEU A 81 8.82 13.43 -6.76
N TYR A 82 10.01 12.88 -6.58
CA TYR A 82 11.24 13.52 -7.06
C TYR A 82 11.20 13.73 -8.58
N VAL A 83 10.80 12.73 -9.35
CA VAL A 83 10.71 12.84 -10.81
C VAL A 83 9.67 13.90 -11.19
N ILE A 84 8.47 13.85 -10.60
CA ILE A 84 7.40 14.81 -10.90
C ILE A 84 7.85 16.24 -10.58
N PHE A 85 8.37 16.49 -9.38
CA PHE A 85 8.77 17.85 -8.98
C PHE A 85 10.04 18.35 -9.67
N LYS A 86 10.93 17.46 -10.09
CA LYS A 86 12.11 17.84 -10.88
C LYS A 86 11.73 18.26 -12.31
N THR A 87 10.74 17.62 -12.90
CA THR A 87 10.29 17.89 -14.27
C THR A 87 9.27 19.03 -14.35
N ALA A 88 8.47 19.22 -13.30
CA ALA A 88 7.45 20.26 -13.25
C ALA A 88 8.06 21.64 -13.07
N LYS A 89 7.88 22.50 -14.07
CA LYS A 89 8.30 23.92 -14.03
C LYS A 89 7.33 24.83 -13.26
N SER A 90 6.16 24.33 -12.89
CA SER A 90 5.13 25.05 -12.14
C SER A 90 4.32 24.10 -11.28
N THR A 91 3.62 24.66 -10.30
CA THR A 91 2.70 23.88 -9.44
C THR A 91 1.59 23.22 -10.26
N VAL A 92 1.08 23.89 -11.29
CA VAL A 92 0.04 23.32 -12.17
C VAL A 92 0.57 22.09 -12.90
N LEU A 93 1.82 22.11 -13.38
CA LEU A 93 2.44 20.94 -14.00
C LEU A 93 2.69 19.81 -13.00
N ALA A 94 3.00 20.14 -11.74
CA ALA A 94 3.12 19.12 -10.69
C ALA A 94 1.77 18.46 -10.40
N PHE A 95 0.68 19.22 -10.34
CA PHE A 95 -0.68 18.69 -10.25
C PHE A 95 -1.02 17.78 -11.43
N ALA A 96 -0.79 18.27 -12.64
CA ALA A 96 -1.02 17.49 -13.85
C ALA A 96 -0.22 16.19 -13.85
N GLY A 97 1.06 16.24 -13.42
CA GLY A 97 1.91 15.05 -13.29
C GLY A 97 1.38 14.02 -12.30
N LEU A 98 0.90 14.45 -11.13
CA LEU A 98 0.28 13.55 -10.15
C LEU A 98 -1.01 12.93 -10.68
N ILE A 99 -1.90 13.74 -11.28
CA ILE A 99 -3.14 13.24 -11.87
C ILE A 99 -2.83 12.25 -12.99
N THR A 100 -1.89 12.56 -13.88
CA THR A 100 -1.47 11.66 -14.96
C THR A 100 -0.94 10.35 -14.40
N ALA A 101 -0.12 10.37 -13.35
CA ALA A 101 0.41 9.17 -12.71
C ALA A 101 -0.72 8.31 -12.09
N ILE A 102 -1.70 8.94 -11.43
CA ILE A 102 -2.87 8.25 -10.87
C ILE A 102 -3.69 7.59 -11.99
N VAL A 103 -4.03 8.34 -13.04
CA VAL A 103 -4.82 7.84 -14.17
C VAL A 103 -4.07 6.71 -14.90
N ALA A 104 -2.76 6.88 -15.13
CA ALA A 104 -1.94 5.86 -15.77
C ALA A 104 -1.90 4.56 -14.97
N LEU A 105 -1.72 4.63 -13.64
CA LEU A 105 -1.74 3.45 -12.78
C LEU A 105 -3.10 2.76 -12.79
N GLN A 106 -4.20 3.51 -12.76
CA GLN A 106 -5.54 2.94 -12.84
C GLN A 106 -5.81 2.30 -14.21
N ALA A 107 -5.37 2.92 -15.29
CA ALA A 107 -5.48 2.37 -16.64
C ALA A 107 -4.63 1.09 -16.82
N LEU A 108 -3.47 1.01 -16.16
CA LEU A 108 -2.60 -0.16 -16.18
C LEU A 108 -3.02 -1.26 -15.20
N ASN A 109 -3.86 -0.96 -14.22
CA ASN A 109 -4.26 -1.91 -13.18
C ASN A 109 -4.84 -3.22 -13.73
N PRO A 110 -5.69 -3.25 -14.77
CA PRO A 110 -6.15 -4.51 -15.37
C PRO A 110 -5.02 -5.39 -15.89
N LEU A 111 -3.96 -4.80 -16.46
CA LEU A 111 -2.78 -5.53 -16.91
C LEU A 111 -1.97 -6.07 -15.72
N ILE A 112 -1.83 -5.27 -14.66
CA ILE A 112 -1.16 -5.70 -13.42
C ILE A 112 -1.92 -6.87 -12.80
N ILE A 113 -3.25 -6.82 -12.75
CA ILE A 113 -4.10 -7.91 -12.29
C ILE A 113 -3.82 -9.18 -13.10
N GLN A 114 -3.77 -9.09 -14.41
CA GLN A 114 -3.48 -10.25 -15.28
C GLN A 114 -2.09 -10.87 -15.03
N ILE A 115 -1.08 -10.06 -14.71
CA ILE A 115 0.27 -10.56 -14.37
C ILE A 115 0.26 -11.41 -13.10
N PHE A 116 -0.55 -11.03 -12.13
CA PHE A 116 -0.68 -11.77 -10.86
C PHE A 116 -1.69 -12.91 -10.94
N MET A 117 -2.57 -12.93 -11.94
CA MET A 117 -3.49 -14.03 -12.20
C MET A 117 -2.79 -15.15 -12.94
N THR A 118 -2.79 -16.35 -12.38
CA THR A 118 -2.40 -17.56 -13.09
C THR A 118 -3.64 -18.33 -13.53
N SER A 119 -3.50 -19.22 -14.51
CA SER A 119 -4.60 -20.04 -15.01
C SER A 119 -5.25 -20.92 -13.92
N ASN A 120 -4.53 -21.21 -12.85
CA ASN A 120 -5.04 -21.94 -11.69
C ASN A 120 -5.80 -21.07 -10.71
N ASP A 121 -5.53 -19.77 -10.67
CA ASP A 121 -6.14 -18.82 -9.73
C ASP A 121 -7.61 -18.55 -10.08
N GLN A 122 -7.99 -18.78 -11.35
CA GLN A 122 -9.38 -18.66 -11.82
C GLN A 122 -10.26 -19.84 -11.41
N LYS A 123 -9.70 -20.95 -10.98
CA LYS A 123 -10.41 -22.23 -10.84
C LYS A 123 -10.95 -22.52 -9.44
N GLY A 124 -10.87 -21.64 -8.53
CA GLY A 124 -11.52 -22.05 -7.33
C GLY A 124 -11.06 -21.46 -6.03
N TRP A 125 -12.04 -21.27 -5.26
CA TRP A 125 -12.01 -21.12 -3.84
C TRP A 125 -11.36 -22.35 -3.20
N GLU A 126 -10.07 -22.31 -3.03
CA GLU A 126 -9.41 -23.20 -2.09
C GLU A 126 -9.65 -22.65 -0.70
N PHE A 127 -10.14 -23.51 0.22
CA PHE A 127 -10.29 -23.12 1.61
C PHE A 127 -8.91 -22.85 2.23
N GLY A 128 -8.85 -21.85 3.11
CA GLY A 128 -7.67 -21.48 3.83
C GLY A 128 -6.97 -20.22 3.31
N LEU A 129 -5.84 -19.87 3.92
CA LEU A 129 -5.14 -18.62 3.63
C LEU A 129 -4.55 -18.57 2.22
N ASP A 130 -4.03 -19.68 1.72
CA ASP A 130 -3.42 -19.72 0.38
C ASP A 130 -4.48 -19.56 -0.72
N GLY A 131 -5.68 -20.12 -0.54
CA GLY A 131 -6.82 -19.91 -1.44
C GLY A 131 -7.29 -18.46 -1.40
N GLY A 132 -7.42 -17.87 -0.23
CA GLY A 132 -7.73 -16.46 -0.07
C GLY A 132 -6.66 -15.55 -0.70
N ALA A 133 -5.38 -15.91 -0.58
CA ALA A 133 -4.29 -15.17 -1.20
C ALA A 133 -4.36 -15.19 -2.74
N LYS A 134 -4.63 -16.34 -3.35
CA LYS A 134 -4.82 -16.47 -4.80
C LYS A 134 -5.96 -15.58 -5.30
N GLN A 135 -7.04 -15.49 -4.53
CA GLN A 135 -8.18 -14.66 -4.88
C GLN A 135 -7.89 -13.17 -4.79
N TRP A 136 -7.21 -12.73 -3.72
CA TRP A 136 -7.09 -11.31 -3.40
C TRP A 136 -5.83 -10.65 -3.93
N LEU A 137 -4.70 -11.38 -4.03
CA LEU A 137 -3.42 -10.83 -4.48
C LEU A 137 -3.49 -10.08 -5.81
N PRO A 138 -4.21 -10.56 -6.86
CA PRO A 138 -4.31 -9.84 -8.11
C PRO A 138 -4.89 -8.43 -7.94
N TYR A 139 -5.86 -8.26 -7.05
CA TYR A 139 -6.53 -6.98 -6.80
C TYR A 139 -5.79 -6.12 -5.78
N TRP A 140 -5.16 -6.75 -4.79
CA TRP A 140 -4.37 -6.08 -3.75
C TRP A 140 -2.90 -5.99 -4.13
N ASN A 141 -2.65 -5.44 -5.31
CA ASN A 141 -1.32 -5.30 -5.87
C ASN A 141 -0.72 -3.92 -5.56
N ILE A 142 0.59 -3.79 -5.84
CA ILE A 142 1.34 -2.56 -5.58
C ILE A 142 0.77 -1.35 -6.34
N GLY A 143 0.24 -1.54 -7.55
CA GLY A 143 -0.34 -0.45 -8.34
C GLY A 143 -1.57 0.15 -7.69
N SER A 144 -2.49 -0.70 -7.19
CA SER A 144 -3.70 -0.28 -6.48
C SER A 144 -3.36 0.47 -5.20
N PHE A 145 -2.42 -0.05 -4.40
CA PHE A 145 -1.97 0.60 -3.16
C PHE A 145 -1.24 1.90 -3.44
N PHE A 146 -0.33 1.93 -4.40
CA PHE A 146 0.45 3.12 -4.72
C PHE A 146 -0.40 4.28 -5.23
N THR A 147 -1.50 3.99 -5.94
CA THR A 147 -2.47 5.01 -6.34
C THR A 147 -3.03 5.78 -5.15
N GLN A 148 -3.34 5.10 -4.04
CA GLN A 148 -3.82 5.76 -2.81
C GLN A 148 -2.78 6.69 -2.22
N PHE A 149 -1.49 6.32 -2.25
CA PHE A 149 -0.39 7.18 -1.81
C PHE A 149 -0.24 8.43 -2.68
N LEU A 150 -0.43 8.30 -4.00
CA LEU A 150 -0.41 9.45 -4.91
C LEU A 150 -1.60 10.37 -4.68
N ILE A 151 -2.79 9.84 -4.42
CA ILE A 151 -3.98 10.64 -4.05
C ILE A 151 -3.70 11.41 -2.75
N GLY A 152 -3.12 10.77 -1.74
CA GLY A 152 -2.70 11.44 -0.50
C GLY A 152 -1.67 12.55 -0.76
N SER A 153 -0.74 12.33 -1.70
CA SER A 153 0.27 13.33 -2.09
C SER A 153 -0.37 14.50 -2.84
N LEU A 154 -1.36 14.25 -3.69
CA LEU A 154 -2.14 15.28 -4.37
C LEU A 154 -2.91 16.15 -3.36
N ALA A 155 -3.57 15.52 -2.39
CA ALA A 155 -4.25 16.23 -1.30
C ALA A 155 -3.28 17.09 -0.48
N ALA A 156 -2.11 16.56 -0.14
CA ALA A 156 -1.07 17.32 0.56
C ALA A 156 -0.59 18.53 -0.24
N LEU A 157 -0.41 18.40 -1.56
CA LEU A 157 -0.02 19.50 -2.43
C LEU A 157 -1.11 20.59 -2.46
N ILE A 158 -2.39 20.22 -2.52
CA ILE A 158 -3.52 21.16 -2.41
C ILE A 158 -3.45 21.95 -1.11
N ILE A 159 -3.28 21.25 0.01
CA ILE A 159 -3.20 21.86 1.35
C ILE A 159 -2.07 22.89 1.42
N VAL A 160 -0.88 22.52 0.93
CA VAL A 160 0.28 23.42 0.93
C VAL A 160 0.01 24.67 0.10
N GLN A 161 -0.62 24.54 -1.06
CA GLN A 161 -0.93 25.66 -1.92
C GLN A 161 -2.01 26.60 -1.33
N LEU A 162 -3.03 26.03 -0.69
CA LEU A 162 -4.06 26.81 -0.02
C LEU A 162 -3.48 27.62 1.15
N ARG A 163 -2.60 27.01 1.94
CA ARG A 163 -1.89 27.69 3.04
C ARG A 163 -0.97 28.79 2.54
N ALA A 164 -0.25 28.57 1.44
CA ALA A 164 0.65 29.55 0.86
C ALA A 164 -0.08 30.80 0.33
N LYS A 165 -1.32 30.65 -0.12
CA LYS A 165 -2.13 31.78 -0.63
C LYS A 165 -2.88 32.55 0.43
N GLN A 166 -2.82 32.18 1.71
CA GLN A 166 -3.61 32.76 2.83
C GLN A 166 -5.10 32.99 2.50
N THR A 167 -5.62 32.30 1.51
CA THR A 167 -7.05 32.32 1.19
C THR A 167 -7.79 31.56 2.25
N GLY A 168 -8.90 32.13 2.75
CA GLY A 168 -9.75 31.55 3.82
C GLY A 168 -10.14 30.10 3.54
N ALA A 169 -9.20 29.23 3.86
CA ALA A 169 -9.17 27.82 3.50
C ALA A 169 -10.28 26.99 4.17
N ASN A 170 -10.92 27.54 5.20
CA ASN A 170 -11.85 26.79 6.02
C ASN A 170 -13.03 26.25 5.24
N ARG A 171 -13.66 27.04 4.37
CA ARG A 171 -14.86 26.59 3.64
C ARG A 171 -14.59 25.47 2.61
N LEU A 172 -13.45 25.50 1.90
CA LEU A 172 -13.09 24.44 0.96
C LEU A 172 -12.68 23.15 1.67
N PHE A 173 -12.08 23.28 2.85
CA PHE A 173 -11.75 22.15 3.71
C PHE A 173 -13.00 21.47 4.25
N ASP A 174 -13.96 22.28 4.74
CA ASP A 174 -15.22 21.77 5.28
C ASP A 174 -16.03 21.07 4.20
N LEU A 175 -16.09 21.63 2.97
CA LEU A 175 -16.73 20.99 1.82
C LEU A 175 -16.02 19.69 1.40
N GLY A 176 -14.69 19.66 1.39
CA GLY A 176 -13.91 18.45 1.08
C GLY A 176 -14.09 17.36 2.13
N PHE A 177 -14.16 17.75 3.41
CA PHE A 177 -14.44 16.81 4.51
C PHE A 177 -15.85 16.23 4.41
N VAL A 178 -16.84 17.07 4.17
CA VAL A 178 -18.24 16.64 4.00
C VAL A 178 -18.39 15.73 2.77
N ALA A 179 -17.76 16.08 1.64
CA ALA A 179 -17.79 15.23 0.45
C ALA A 179 -17.12 13.87 0.65
N SER A 180 -15.98 13.83 1.37
CA SER A 180 -15.30 12.56 1.69
C SER A 180 -16.10 11.72 2.69
N ALA A 181 -16.75 12.34 3.66
CA ALA A 181 -17.61 11.64 4.61
C ALA A 181 -18.85 11.04 3.91
N LEU A 182 -19.47 11.78 2.98
CA LEU A 182 -20.60 11.28 2.20
C LEU A 182 -20.18 10.18 1.22
N GLY A 183 -19.00 10.26 0.61
CA GLY A 183 -18.46 9.21 -0.27
C GLY A 183 -18.08 7.93 0.45
N ALA A 184 -17.85 7.97 1.76
CA ALA A 184 -17.55 6.79 2.56
C ALA A 184 -18.82 6.05 3.05
N THR A 185 -20.01 6.64 2.86
CA THR A 185 -21.30 6.06 3.27
C THR A 185 -22.11 5.47 2.10
N LEU A 186 -21.60 5.55 0.89
CA LEU A 186 -22.13 4.92 -0.33
C LEU A 186 -21.27 3.73 -0.73
#